data_f3fda62e0a565f3550cc16ca6420fee1
#
_entry.id   f3fda62e0a565f3550cc16ca6420fee1
#
_cell.length_a   1.000
_cell.length_b   1.000
_cell.length_c   1.000
_cell.angle_alpha   90.00
_cell.angle_beta   90.00
_cell.angle_gamma   90.00
#
_symmetry.space_group_name_H-M   'P 1'
#
loop_
_entity.id
_entity.type
_entity.pdbx_description
1 polymer ?
#
loop_
_entity_poly.entity_id
_entity_poly.type
_entity_poly.pdbx_seq_one_letter_code
_entity_poly.pdbx_strand_id
1 'polypeptide(L)'
;MALIVQKFGGTSVKDRNRIFNVARIVANTRNAGNDVVVVVSAQGDTTDDLIAKAAEITSDPSHREMDMLLASGEEISIALLAMALQEIGVSAISLTGWQAGFVTDRSYSKARIKRLNTERVESELARNRVVVVAGFQGLNRSDDITTLGRGGSDTSAVALAAALHADRCQIFTDVEGVFTADPRKIPKATKLKEITFDEMLELASLGAQVLNNRSVELAKKYGVELEVLSSINPVPGTIVKEETKVEGMLIKGVAKDDNVAVISIKGVPDVPGMSFKVFSLLAQRNINVDIILQSSAGTADTKDLVFTVPLTDAESAVSVLENHKGRFGGGDIAVDKTCAKVSVVGAGMQSHPGVASTMFEALSNQNINIRMISTSEIKISVIIEKTDADRAVAAIHDAFIQ
;
A
#
# COMPACT_ATOMS: atom_id res chain seq x y z
N MET A 1 -2.79 5.56 31.12
CA MET A 1 -2.78 4.25 30.48
C MET A 1 -3.15 4.50 29.03
N ALA A 2 -2.23 4.26 28.10
CA ALA A 2 -2.50 4.50 26.69
C ALA A 2 -3.05 3.21 26.04
N LEU A 3 -3.85 3.34 24.99
CA LEU A 3 -4.30 2.23 24.16
C LEU A 3 -3.43 2.17 22.90
N ILE A 4 -2.74 1.07 22.71
CA ILE A 4 -1.84 0.84 21.58
C ILE A 4 -2.39 -0.29 20.70
N VAL A 5 -2.58 -0.01 19.42
CA VAL A 5 -2.87 -1.05 18.42
C VAL A 5 -1.57 -1.44 17.73
N GLN A 6 -1.22 -2.73 17.75
CA GLN A 6 0.00 -3.27 17.14
C GLN A 6 -0.36 -4.23 16.03
N LYS A 7 0.17 -4.04 14.82
CA LYS A 7 -0.02 -4.97 13.71
C LYS A 7 1.28 -5.70 13.39
N PHE A 8 1.19 -7.01 13.20
CA PHE A 8 2.32 -7.84 12.78
C PHE A 8 2.00 -8.55 11.47
N GLY A 9 2.90 -8.42 10.49
CA GLY A 9 2.81 -9.10 9.19
C GLY A 9 3.13 -10.60 9.27
N GLY A 10 2.85 -11.35 8.21
CA GLY A 10 3.04 -12.79 8.14
C GLY A 10 4.47 -13.24 8.44
N THR A 11 5.47 -12.52 7.94
CA THR A 11 6.90 -12.76 8.22
C THR A 11 7.25 -12.64 9.69
N SER A 12 6.53 -11.81 10.44
CA SER A 12 6.72 -11.60 11.89
C SER A 12 6.16 -12.74 12.74
N VAL A 13 5.27 -13.57 12.21
CA VAL A 13 4.60 -14.69 12.91
C VAL A 13 4.81 -16.05 12.23
N LYS A 14 5.75 -16.14 11.29
CA LYS A 14 5.92 -17.28 10.38
C LYS A 14 6.28 -18.61 11.08
N ASP A 15 6.90 -18.55 12.24
CA ASP A 15 7.35 -19.72 12.98
C ASP A 15 7.31 -19.48 14.50
N ARG A 16 7.54 -20.56 15.28
CA ARG A 16 7.54 -20.52 16.73
C ARG A 16 8.43 -19.40 17.32
N ASN A 17 9.64 -19.23 16.80
CA ASN A 17 10.58 -18.24 17.34
C ASN A 17 10.08 -16.81 17.09
N ARG A 18 9.52 -16.56 15.92
CA ARG A 18 8.92 -15.28 15.55
C ARG A 18 7.67 -14.99 16.38
N ILE A 19 6.79 -15.97 16.59
CA ILE A 19 5.61 -15.82 17.46
C ILE A 19 6.02 -15.42 18.87
N PHE A 20 7.00 -16.09 19.47
CA PHE A 20 7.50 -15.73 20.80
C PHE A 20 8.21 -14.38 20.82
N ASN A 21 8.86 -13.97 19.72
CA ASN A 21 9.41 -12.62 19.61
C ASN A 21 8.29 -11.57 19.63
N VAL A 22 7.22 -11.75 18.84
CA VAL A 22 6.03 -10.90 18.86
C VAL A 22 5.40 -10.89 20.25
N ALA A 23 5.22 -12.04 20.88
CA ALA A 23 4.66 -12.13 22.23
C ALA A 23 5.46 -11.29 23.24
N ARG A 24 6.81 -11.28 23.16
CA ARG A 24 7.64 -10.43 24.03
C ARG A 24 7.48 -8.94 23.72
N ILE A 25 7.38 -8.53 22.45
CA ILE A 25 7.12 -7.13 22.07
C ILE A 25 5.80 -6.67 22.68
N VAL A 26 4.74 -7.46 22.51
CA VAL A 26 3.41 -7.20 23.08
C VAL A 26 3.45 -7.13 24.60
N ALA A 27 4.11 -8.11 25.24
CA ALA A 27 4.29 -8.15 26.69
C ALA A 27 5.01 -6.91 27.24
N ASN A 28 6.07 -6.45 26.57
CA ASN A 28 6.79 -5.23 26.94
C ASN A 28 5.89 -4.00 26.87
N THR A 29 5.07 -3.88 25.83
CA THR A 29 4.11 -2.77 25.68
C THR A 29 3.05 -2.83 26.79
N ARG A 30 2.52 -4.01 27.09
CA ARG A 30 1.56 -4.23 28.18
C ARG A 30 2.16 -3.91 29.55
N ASN A 31 3.38 -4.41 29.84
CA ASN A 31 4.08 -4.21 31.09
C ASN A 31 4.49 -2.75 31.33
N ALA A 32 4.59 -1.94 30.26
CA ALA A 32 4.76 -0.49 30.36
C ALA A 32 3.47 0.24 30.79
N GLY A 33 2.40 -0.49 31.12
CA GLY A 33 1.14 0.07 31.62
C GLY A 33 0.12 0.44 30.54
N ASN A 34 0.25 -0.09 29.33
CA ASN A 34 -0.66 0.22 28.22
C ASN A 34 -1.69 -0.89 28.01
N ASP A 35 -2.87 -0.56 27.50
CA ASP A 35 -3.78 -1.51 26.88
C ASP A 35 -3.31 -1.83 25.47
N VAL A 36 -3.42 -3.11 25.07
CA VAL A 36 -2.88 -3.56 23.78
C VAL A 36 -3.90 -4.37 23.00
N VAL A 37 -4.16 -3.95 21.76
CA VAL A 37 -4.84 -4.73 20.73
C VAL A 37 -3.81 -5.13 19.67
N VAL A 38 -3.75 -6.41 19.34
CA VAL A 38 -2.79 -6.93 18.36
C VAL A 38 -3.54 -7.42 17.14
N VAL A 39 -3.16 -6.98 15.95
CA VAL A 39 -3.69 -7.48 14.68
C VAL A 39 -2.61 -8.29 13.97
N VAL A 40 -2.92 -9.52 13.56
CA VAL A 40 -1.96 -10.36 12.85
C VAL A 40 -2.46 -10.81 11.49
N SER A 41 -1.51 -11.00 10.56
CA SER A 41 -1.72 -11.66 9.27
C SER A 41 -1.54 -13.18 9.40
N ALA A 42 -1.91 -13.93 8.37
CA ALA A 42 -1.56 -15.33 8.22
C ALA A 42 -0.04 -15.53 8.30
N GLN A 43 0.41 -16.70 8.73
CA GLN A 43 1.82 -17.02 8.95
C GLN A 43 2.58 -17.14 7.61
N GLY A 44 3.70 -16.42 7.46
CA GLY A 44 4.61 -16.56 6.31
C GLY A 44 3.87 -16.55 4.98
N ASP A 45 4.00 -17.64 4.23
CA ASP A 45 3.44 -17.82 2.87
C ASP A 45 2.08 -18.55 2.88
N THR A 46 1.44 -18.75 4.06
CA THR A 46 0.18 -19.49 4.20
C THR A 46 -0.92 -19.04 3.23
N THR A 47 -1.04 -17.74 2.97
CA THR A 47 -2.04 -17.20 2.04
C THR A 47 -1.77 -17.70 0.60
N ASP A 48 -0.52 -17.69 0.16
CA ASP A 48 -0.13 -18.17 -1.17
C ASP A 48 -0.27 -19.70 -1.28
N ASP A 49 0.05 -20.44 -0.20
CA ASP A 49 -0.18 -21.90 -0.11
C ASP A 49 -1.67 -22.24 -0.22
N LEU A 50 -2.56 -21.49 0.42
CA LEU A 50 -4.01 -21.68 0.33
C LEU A 50 -4.54 -21.38 -1.07
N ILE A 51 -4.02 -20.33 -1.74
CA ILE A 51 -4.32 -20.04 -3.14
C ILE A 51 -3.88 -21.18 -4.05
N ALA A 52 -2.67 -21.71 -3.85
CA ALA A 52 -2.16 -22.84 -4.60
C ALA A 52 -3.04 -24.09 -4.43
N LYS A 53 -3.45 -24.41 -3.19
CA LYS A 53 -4.39 -25.51 -2.91
C LYS A 53 -5.73 -25.34 -3.61
N ALA A 54 -6.29 -24.13 -3.66
CA ALA A 54 -7.53 -23.88 -4.40
C ALA A 54 -7.34 -24.12 -5.90
N ALA A 55 -6.19 -23.72 -6.47
CA ALA A 55 -5.85 -23.91 -7.87
C ALA A 55 -5.71 -25.40 -8.25
N GLU A 56 -5.35 -26.28 -7.32
CA GLU A 56 -5.35 -27.74 -7.53
C GLU A 56 -6.75 -28.31 -7.72
N ILE A 57 -7.78 -27.65 -7.18
CA ILE A 57 -9.18 -28.10 -7.25
C ILE A 57 -9.89 -27.51 -8.48
N THR A 58 -9.67 -26.21 -8.76
CA THR A 58 -10.31 -25.52 -9.88
C THR A 58 -9.50 -24.31 -10.34
N SER A 59 -9.51 -24.06 -11.65
CA SER A 59 -8.88 -22.88 -12.24
C SER A 59 -9.69 -21.60 -12.06
N ASP A 60 -10.96 -21.71 -11.65
CA ASP A 60 -11.88 -20.58 -11.45
C ASP A 60 -12.66 -20.75 -10.13
N PRO A 61 -12.01 -20.61 -8.97
CA PRO A 61 -12.67 -20.68 -7.68
C PRO A 61 -13.62 -19.49 -7.47
N SER A 62 -14.81 -19.74 -6.92
CA SER A 62 -15.67 -18.63 -6.57
C SER A 62 -15.02 -17.73 -5.49
N HIS A 63 -15.16 -16.43 -5.63
CA HIS A 63 -14.58 -15.48 -4.69
C HIS A 63 -15.07 -15.66 -3.25
N ARG A 64 -16.32 -16.11 -3.07
CA ARG A 64 -16.91 -16.40 -1.76
C ARG A 64 -16.15 -17.54 -1.05
N GLU A 65 -15.90 -18.65 -1.77
CA GLU A 65 -15.17 -19.79 -1.19
C GLU A 65 -13.68 -19.48 -0.99
N MET A 66 -13.11 -18.64 -1.86
CA MET A 66 -11.74 -18.15 -1.65
C MET A 66 -11.63 -17.33 -0.36
N ASP A 67 -12.57 -16.43 -0.08
CA ASP A 67 -12.56 -15.64 1.15
C ASP A 67 -12.71 -16.53 2.40
N MET A 68 -13.58 -17.55 2.34
CA MET A 68 -13.71 -18.55 3.40
C MET A 68 -12.39 -19.30 3.65
N LEU A 69 -11.72 -19.74 2.57
CA LEU A 69 -10.46 -20.46 2.67
C LEU A 69 -9.35 -19.58 3.22
N LEU A 70 -9.17 -18.38 2.66
CA LEU A 70 -8.06 -17.49 3.01
C LEU A 70 -8.15 -16.99 4.45
N ALA A 71 -9.37 -16.72 4.96
CA ALA A 71 -9.58 -16.24 6.33
C ALA A 71 -9.03 -17.21 7.40
N SER A 72 -8.96 -18.52 7.11
CA SER A 72 -8.45 -19.53 8.04
C SER A 72 -6.99 -19.31 8.44
N GLY A 73 -6.20 -18.67 7.59
CA GLY A 73 -4.78 -18.40 7.86
C GLY A 73 -4.57 -17.47 9.06
N GLU A 74 -5.35 -16.41 9.15
CA GLU A 74 -5.30 -15.48 10.28
C GLU A 74 -5.85 -16.12 11.56
N GLU A 75 -6.83 -17.02 11.47
CA GLU A 75 -7.37 -17.74 12.64
C GLU A 75 -6.31 -18.61 13.32
N ILE A 76 -5.47 -19.27 12.53
CA ILE A 76 -4.32 -20.02 13.05
C ILE A 76 -3.37 -19.07 13.78
N SER A 77 -3.03 -17.94 13.17
CA SER A 77 -2.08 -16.96 13.72
C SER A 77 -2.52 -16.39 15.05
N ILE A 78 -3.81 -15.99 15.17
CA ILE A 78 -4.33 -15.40 16.43
C ILE A 78 -4.33 -16.41 17.57
N ALA A 79 -4.70 -17.65 17.30
CA ALA A 79 -4.73 -18.71 18.31
C ALA A 79 -3.32 -19.00 18.84
N LEU A 80 -2.35 -19.17 17.94
CA LEU A 80 -0.97 -19.46 18.32
C LEU A 80 -0.32 -18.29 19.08
N LEU A 81 -0.58 -17.05 18.68
CA LEU A 81 -0.04 -15.88 19.39
C LEU A 81 -0.69 -15.72 20.76
N ALA A 82 -2.00 -15.93 20.89
CA ALA A 82 -2.67 -15.90 22.19
C ALA A 82 -2.11 -16.96 23.15
N MET A 83 -1.88 -18.19 22.66
CA MET A 83 -1.22 -19.25 23.45
C MET A 83 0.19 -18.85 23.87
N ALA A 84 0.98 -18.26 22.97
CA ALA A 84 2.35 -17.81 23.29
C ALA A 84 2.37 -16.69 24.33
N LEU A 85 1.41 -15.76 24.29
CA LEU A 85 1.24 -14.71 25.30
C LEU A 85 0.89 -15.32 26.67
N GLN A 86 -0.04 -16.26 26.71
CA GLN A 86 -0.44 -16.96 27.93
C GLN A 86 0.73 -17.76 28.53
N GLU A 87 1.53 -18.42 27.68
CA GLU A 87 2.72 -19.19 28.11
C GLU A 87 3.76 -18.30 28.82
N ILE A 88 3.89 -17.03 28.40
CA ILE A 88 4.80 -16.05 29.05
C ILE A 88 4.10 -15.23 30.15
N GLY A 89 2.91 -15.66 30.62
CA GLY A 89 2.20 -15.06 31.74
C GLY A 89 1.36 -13.82 31.42
N VAL A 90 1.10 -13.53 30.14
CA VAL A 90 0.25 -12.40 29.70
C VAL A 90 -1.15 -12.90 29.42
N SER A 91 -2.15 -12.36 30.13
CA SER A 91 -3.57 -12.67 29.85
C SER A 91 -3.97 -12.18 28.47
N ALA A 92 -4.37 -13.08 27.57
CA ALA A 92 -4.71 -12.76 26.19
C ALA A 92 -5.92 -13.55 25.72
N ILE A 93 -6.62 -13.00 24.73
CA ILE A 93 -7.74 -13.65 24.03
C ILE A 93 -7.60 -13.40 22.52
N SER A 94 -7.89 -14.43 21.72
CA SER A 94 -7.96 -14.33 20.26
C SER A 94 -9.40 -14.08 19.81
N LEU A 95 -9.59 -13.17 18.85
CA LEU A 95 -10.87 -12.87 18.21
C LEU A 95 -10.70 -12.89 16.70
N THR A 96 -11.62 -13.56 16.01
CA THR A 96 -11.75 -13.43 14.56
C THR A 96 -12.17 -12.01 14.18
N GLY A 97 -12.05 -11.64 12.89
CA GLY A 97 -12.45 -10.31 12.45
C GLY A 97 -13.91 -9.98 12.79
N TRP A 98 -14.83 -10.94 12.62
CA TRP A 98 -16.24 -10.74 12.95
C TRP A 98 -16.50 -10.72 14.46
N GLN A 99 -15.76 -11.49 15.28
CA GLN A 99 -15.86 -11.39 16.74
C GLN A 99 -15.34 -10.04 17.26
N ALA A 100 -14.39 -9.44 16.56
CA ALA A 100 -13.92 -8.07 16.80
C ALA A 100 -14.84 -7.01 16.20
N GLY A 101 -15.93 -7.43 15.51
CA GLY A 101 -17.01 -6.56 15.03
C GLY A 101 -16.85 -5.97 13.64
N PHE A 102 -15.96 -6.51 12.78
CA PHE A 102 -15.80 -6.06 11.40
C PHE A 102 -16.99 -6.45 10.54
N VAL A 103 -17.77 -5.46 10.10
CA VAL A 103 -18.87 -5.59 9.13
C VAL A 103 -18.45 -4.99 7.80
N THR A 104 -18.56 -5.77 6.72
CA THR A 104 -18.11 -5.41 5.37
C THR A 104 -19.25 -5.30 4.37
N ASP A 105 -18.95 -4.86 3.15
CA ASP A 105 -19.86 -5.01 2.01
C ASP A 105 -19.77 -6.44 1.40
N ARG A 106 -20.44 -6.65 0.27
CA ARG A 106 -20.52 -7.95 -0.43
C ARG A 106 -19.44 -8.13 -1.51
N SER A 107 -18.41 -7.29 -1.52
CA SER A 107 -17.33 -7.35 -2.52
C SER A 107 -16.28 -8.37 -2.07
N TYR A 108 -16.52 -9.67 -2.34
CA TYR A 108 -15.55 -10.70 -2.01
C TYR A 108 -14.16 -10.39 -2.55
N SER A 109 -13.11 -10.82 -1.85
CA SER A 109 -11.68 -10.62 -2.14
C SER A 109 -11.16 -9.17 -2.05
N LYS A 110 -12.06 -8.16 -2.00
CA LYS A 110 -11.74 -6.72 -1.92
C LYS A 110 -12.79 -5.97 -1.10
N ALA A 111 -13.31 -6.59 -0.05
CA ALA A 111 -14.37 -6.02 0.76
C ALA A 111 -13.97 -4.68 1.42
N ARG A 112 -14.97 -3.83 1.63
CA ARG A 112 -14.80 -2.56 2.34
C ARG A 112 -15.48 -2.63 3.69
N ILE A 113 -14.80 -2.17 4.72
CA ILE A 113 -15.34 -2.05 6.07
C ILE A 113 -16.46 -1.00 6.02
N LYS A 114 -17.69 -1.40 6.40
CA LYS A 114 -18.86 -0.52 6.48
C LYS A 114 -19.10 -0.03 7.90
N ARG A 115 -18.83 -0.89 8.87
CA ARG A 115 -19.01 -0.60 10.30
C ARG A 115 -18.05 -1.48 11.10
N LEU A 116 -17.61 -0.98 12.23
CA LEU A 116 -16.87 -1.73 13.24
C LEU A 116 -17.59 -1.55 14.59
N ASN A 117 -17.98 -2.67 15.22
CA ASN A 117 -18.52 -2.67 16.58
C ASN A 117 -17.47 -3.17 17.55
N THR A 118 -16.91 -2.27 18.35
CA THR A 118 -15.78 -2.54 19.25
C THR A 118 -16.16 -3.05 20.63
N GLU A 119 -17.47 -3.18 20.97
CA GLU A 119 -17.95 -3.56 22.30
C GLU A 119 -17.28 -4.83 22.86
N ARG A 120 -17.07 -5.85 22.02
CA ARG A 120 -16.38 -7.07 22.45
C ARG A 120 -14.91 -6.82 22.77
N VAL A 121 -14.21 -6.05 21.93
CA VAL A 121 -12.81 -5.70 22.15
C VAL A 121 -12.66 -4.89 23.44
N GLU A 122 -13.49 -3.86 23.63
CA GLU A 122 -13.51 -3.02 24.83
C GLU A 122 -13.81 -3.83 26.11
N SER A 123 -14.77 -4.76 26.04
CA SER A 123 -15.10 -5.66 27.16
C SER A 123 -13.91 -6.54 27.56
N GLU A 124 -13.10 -7.00 26.61
CA GLU A 124 -11.94 -7.82 26.94
C GLU A 124 -10.76 -6.97 27.45
N LEU A 125 -10.57 -5.78 26.93
CA LEU A 125 -9.60 -4.80 27.45
C LEU A 125 -9.93 -4.42 28.91
N ALA A 126 -11.21 -4.18 29.23
CA ALA A 126 -11.67 -3.91 30.59
C ALA A 126 -11.40 -5.06 31.58
N ARG A 127 -11.22 -6.28 31.07
CA ARG A 127 -10.77 -7.46 31.86
C ARG A 127 -9.25 -7.58 31.93
N ASN A 128 -8.52 -6.53 31.57
CA ASN A 128 -7.04 -6.51 31.51
C ASN A 128 -6.41 -7.55 30.57
N ARG A 129 -7.10 -7.94 29.50
CA ARG A 129 -6.58 -8.89 28.50
C ARG A 129 -5.96 -8.17 27.33
N VAL A 130 -4.90 -8.71 26.79
CA VAL A 130 -4.44 -8.40 25.43
C VAL A 130 -5.42 -9.02 24.44
N VAL A 131 -5.92 -8.25 23.48
CA VAL A 131 -6.88 -8.73 22.47
C VAL A 131 -6.12 -8.97 21.16
N VAL A 132 -6.05 -10.23 20.72
CA VAL A 132 -5.40 -10.62 19.46
C VAL A 132 -6.46 -10.82 18.40
N VAL A 133 -6.45 -10.00 17.36
CA VAL A 133 -7.48 -9.94 16.31
C VAL A 133 -6.95 -10.46 14.99
N ALA A 134 -7.71 -11.33 14.34
CA ALA A 134 -7.44 -11.72 12.96
C ALA A 134 -7.63 -10.52 12.03
N GLY A 135 -6.57 -10.10 11.37
CA GLY A 135 -6.62 -9.08 10.34
C GLY A 135 -7.30 -9.56 9.06
N PHE A 136 -7.40 -8.70 8.04
CA PHE A 136 -7.78 -9.07 6.68
C PHE A 136 -9.25 -9.50 6.48
N GLN A 137 -10.01 -9.86 7.50
CA GLN A 137 -11.32 -10.54 7.42
C GLN A 137 -12.44 -9.77 8.10
N GLY A 138 -13.68 -10.04 7.68
CA GLY A 138 -14.93 -9.55 8.31
C GLY A 138 -16.15 -10.33 7.82
N LEU A 139 -17.34 -9.95 8.27
CA LEU A 139 -18.61 -10.50 7.79
C LEU A 139 -19.40 -9.47 6.99
N ASN A 140 -20.04 -9.92 5.94
CA ASN A 140 -21.04 -9.12 5.25
C ASN A 140 -22.44 -9.31 5.88
N ARG A 141 -23.47 -8.65 5.32
CA ARG A 141 -24.86 -8.71 5.82
C ARG A 141 -25.54 -10.06 5.63
N SER A 142 -24.94 -10.98 4.89
CA SER A 142 -25.45 -12.35 4.67
C SER A 142 -24.72 -13.36 5.55
N ASP A 143 -23.95 -12.88 6.54
CA ASP A 143 -23.07 -13.67 7.42
C ASP A 143 -21.98 -14.47 6.65
N ASP A 144 -21.67 -14.05 5.42
CA ASP A 144 -20.54 -14.61 4.71
C ASP A 144 -19.23 -13.94 5.13
N ILE A 145 -18.19 -14.74 5.26
CA ILE A 145 -16.82 -14.25 5.45
C ILE A 145 -16.37 -13.53 4.18
N THR A 146 -15.73 -12.39 4.37
CA THR A 146 -15.15 -11.58 3.30
C THR A 146 -13.73 -11.19 3.66
N THR A 147 -12.87 -11.03 2.65
CA THR A 147 -11.52 -10.55 2.84
C THR A 147 -11.33 -9.14 2.27
N LEU A 148 -10.43 -8.37 2.91
CA LEU A 148 -10.20 -6.96 2.57
C LEU A 148 -9.22 -6.76 1.40
N GLY A 149 -8.64 -7.85 0.88
CA GLY A 149 -7.62 -7.83 -0.14
C GLY A 149 -6.21 -7.53 0.39
N ARG A 150 -5.23 -7.35 -0.50
CA ARG A 150 -3.82 -7.11 -0.13
C ARG A 150 -3.68 -5.93 0.85
N GLY A 151 -2.86 -6.10 1.88
CA GLY A 151 -2.69 -5.12 2.96
C GLY A 151 -3.92 -4.99 3.87
N GLY A 152 -4.85 -5.96 3.82
CA GLY A 152 -6.06 -5.94 4.62
C GLY A 152 -5.82 -5.93 6.12
N SER A 153 -4.75 -6.58 6.60
CA SER A 153 -4.40 -6.57 8.04
C SER A 153 -3.95 -5.18 8.51
N ASP A 154 -3.22 -4.41 7.69
CA ASP A 154 -2.87 -3.01 8.00
C ASP A 154 -4.15 -2.17 8.08
N THR A 155 -5.08 -2.38 7.12
CA THR A 155 -6.39 -1.72 7.10
C THR A 155 -7.22 -2.07 8.34
N SER A 156 -7.20 -3.34 8.79
CA SER A 156 -7.88 -3.79 10.01
C SER A 156 -7.31 -3.11 11.25
N ALA A 157 -5.98 -3.01 11.37
CA ALA A 157 -5.32 -2.38 12.50
C ALA A 157 -5.67 -0.89 12.60
N VAL A 158 -5.58 -0.16 11.49
CA VAL A 158 -5.92 1.27 11.45
C VAL A 158 -7.41 1.49 11.74
N ALA A 159 -8.30 0.64 11.21
CA ALA A 159 -9.73 0.73 11.50
C ALA A 159 -10.04 0.50 12.99
N LEU A 160 -9.38 -0.48 13.63
CA LEU A 160 -9.48 -0.69 15.08
C LEU A 160 -8.93 0.49 15.86
N ALA A 161 -7.75 1.00 15.49
CA ALA A 161 -7.15 2.16 16.15
C ALA A 161 -8.08 3.39 16.06
N ALA A 162 -8.70 3.64 14.91
CA ALA A 162 -9.66 4.71 14.73
C ALA A 162 -10.93 4.52 15.58
N ALA A 163 -11.52 3.33 15.55
CA ALA A 163 -12.78 3.05 16.25
C ALA A 163 -12.64 2.99 17.77
N LEU A 164 -11.47 2.57 18.26
CA LEU A 164 -11.14 2.51 19.69
C LEU A 164 -10.51 3.82 20.22
N HIS A 165 -10.31 4.82 19.36
CA HIS A 165 -9.59 6.06 19.71
C HIS A 165 -8.23 5.77 20.33
N ALA A 166 -7.48 4.85 19.73
CA ALA A 166 -6.16 4.45 20.22
C ALA A 166 -5.17 5.62 20.16
N ASP A 167 -4.31 5.70 21.17
CA ASP A 167 -3.26 6.73 21.25
C ASP A 167 -2.19 6.55 20.15
N ARG A 168 -2.01 5.31 19.66
CA ARG A 168 -1.05 5.00 18.60
C ARG A 168 -1.40 3.71 17.87
N CYS A 169 -1.11 3.67 16.57
CA CYS A 169 -1.16 2.46 15.75
C CYS A 169 0.26 2.13 15.25
N GLN A 170 0.81 1.02 15.71
CA GLN A 170 2.16 0.54 15.39
C GLN A 170 2.07 -0.56 14.33
N ILE A 171 2.73 -0.35 13.19
CA ILE A 171 2.80 -1.33 12.09
C ILE A 171 4.20 -1.94 12.09
N PHE A 172 4.28 -3.18 12.56
CA PHE A 172 5.52 -3.94 12.57
C PHE A 172 5.70 -4.70 11.25
N THR A 173 6.87 -4.52 10.67
CA THR A 173 7.30 -5.12 9.39
C THR A 173 8.72 -5.70 9.53
N ASP A 174 9.31 -6.19 8.45
CA ASP A 174 10.69 -6.66 8.36
C ASP A 174 11.72 -5.54 8.16
N VAL A 175 11.27 -4.30 7.89
CA VAL A 175 12.11 -3.11 7.76
C VAL A 175 12.01 -2.20 8.98
N GLU A 176 13.03 -1.38 9.22
CA GLU A 176 13.14 -0.54 10.42
C GLU A 176 12.32 0.76 10.38
N GLY A 177 11.59 1.00 9.30
CA GLY A 177 10.83 2.22 9.06
C GLY A 177 10.77 2.58 7.59
N VAL A 178 10.43 3.83 7.29
CA VAL A 178 10.42 4.38 5.93
C VAL A 178 11.78 5.01 5.65
N PHE A 179 12.36 4.68 4.50
CA PHE A 179 13.67 5.17 4.07
C PHE A 179 13.54 6.13 2.88
N THR A 180 14.54 6.96 2.68
CA THR A 180 14.63 7.91 1.55
C THR A 180 14.73 7.23 0.17
N ALA A 181 15.12 5.96 0.14
CA ALA A 181 15.06 5.04 -0.99
C ALA A 181 15.14 3.60 -0.45
N ASP A 182 15.03 2.58 -1.31
CA ASP A 182 15.20 1.18 -0.89
C ASP A 182 16.65 0.94 -0.39
N PRO A 183 16.88 0.70 0.91
CA PRO A 183 18.24 0.55 1.45
C PRO A 183 18.98 -0.69 0.93
N ARG A 184 18.25 -1.66 0.37
CA ARG A 184 18.86 -2.85 -0.25
C ARG A 184 19.55 -2.52 -1.58
N LYS A 185 19.10 -1.43 -2.23
CA LYS A 185 19.63 -0.95 -3.53
C LYS A 185 20.47 0.29 -3.39
N ILE A 186 20.12 1.16 -2.47
CA ILE A 186 20.79 2.45 -2.22
C ILE A 186 21.37 2.43 -0.81
N PRO A 187 22.66 2.05 -0.64
CA PRO A 187 23.29 1.95 0.70
C PRO A 187 23.33 3.26 1.48
N LYS A 188 23.24 4.41 0.80
CA LYS A 188 23.17 5.75 1.41
C LYS A 188 21.74 6.14 1.84
N ALA A 189 20.73 5.32 1.57
CA ALA A 189 19.38 5.61 1.98
C ALA A 189 19.30 5.76 3.51
N THR A 190 18.70 6.86 3.97
CA THR A 190 18.56 7.17 5.38
C THR A 190 17.13 6.94 5.85
N LYS A 191 16.99 6.48 7.10
CA LYS A 191 15.67 6.28 7.70
C LYS A 191 15.06 7.63 8.09
N LEU A 192 13.82 7.86 7.68
CA LEU A 192 13.05 9.02 8.05
C LEU A 192 12.56 8.90 9.51
N LYS A 193 12.70 9.96 10.29
CA LYS A 193 12.13 10.03 11.64
C LYS A 193 10.62 10.21 11.58
N GLU A 194 10.18 11.07 10.65
CA GLU A 194 8.76 11.37 10.45
C GLU A 194 8.48 11.72 8.98
N ILE A 195 7.25 11.43 8.54
CA ILE A 195 6.76 11.69 7.20
C ILE A 195 5.27 12.05 7.27
N THR A 196 4.78 12.89 6.35
CA THR A 196 3.34 13.20 6.27
C THR A 196 2.56 12.05 5.62
N PHE A 197 1.23 12.01 5.88
CA PHE A 197 0.38 11.02 5.21
C PHE A 197 0.44 11.15 3.68
N ASP A 198 0.47 12.38 3.16
CA ASP A 198 0.49 12.59 1.71
C ASP A 198 1.79 12.11 1.07
N GLU A 199 2.95 12.42 1.68
CA GLU A 199 4.23 11.91 1.23
C GLU A 199 4.29 10.37 1.33
N MET A 200 3.75 9.79 2.42
CA MET A 200 3.70 8.33 2.59
C MET A 200 2.81 7.66 1.54
N LEU A 201 1.65 8.23 1.22
CA LEU A 201 0.75 7.74 0.17
C LEU A 201 1.45 7.73 -1.20
N GLU A 202 2.19 8.79 -1.51
CA GLU A 202 2.95 8.83 -2.76
C GLU A 202 4.06 7.78 -2.79
N LEU A 203 4.87 7.65 -1.72
CA LEU A 203 5.92 6.63 -1.66
C LEU A 203 5.36 5.22 -1.72
N ALA A 204 4.25 4.94 -1.03
CA ALA A 204 3.60 3.63 -1.04
C ALA A 204 3.03 3.28 -2.43
N SER A 205 2.50 4.28 -3.16
CA SER A 205 2.02 4.13 -4.55
C SER A 205 3.14 3.88 -5.55
N LEU A 206 4.36 4.29 -5.22
CA LEU A 206 5.54 4.22 -6.09
C LEU A 206 6.44 2.99 -5.82
N GLY A 207 5.94 2.00 -5.07
CA GLY A 207 6.66 0.73 -4.85
C GLY A 207 7.46 0.65 -3.56
N ALA A 208 7.47 1.67 -2.70
CA ALA A 208 7.93 1.53 -1.32
C ALA A 208 6.89 0.71 -0.54
N GLN A 209 6.96 -0.62 -0.64
CA GLN A 209 5.98 -1.58 -0.09
C GLN A 209 6.01 -1.68 1.46
N VAL A 210 6.21 -0.56 2.15
CA VAL A 210 6.30 -0.52 3.62
C VAL A 210 4.92 -0.48 4.26
N LEU A 211 4.00 0.30 3.67
CA LEU A 211 2.60 0.41 4.10
C LEU A 211 1.66 0.25 2.92
N ASN A 212 0.46 -0.24 3.20
CA ASN A 212 -0.61 -0.31 2.19
C ASN A 212 -1.30 1.06 2.06
N ASN A 213 -1.51 1.55 0.82
CA ASN A 213 -2.15 2.85 0.55
C ASN A 213 -3.49 3.01 1.28
N ARG A 214 -4.34 1.99 1.24
CA ARG A 214 -5.67 2.02 1.87
C ARG A 214 -5.59 2.20 3.38
N SER A 215 -4.58 1.64 4.05
CA SER A 215 -4.37 1.84 5.49
C SER A 215 -3.91 3.27 5.79
N VAL A 216 -3.04 3.85 4.96
CA VAL A 216 -2.57 5.23 5.11
C VAL A 216 -3.71 6.24 4.85
N GLU A 217 -4.52 6.01 3.79
CA GLU A 217 -5.73 6.81 3.53
C GLU A 217 -6.71 6.79 4.70
N LEU A 218 -6.90 5.61 5.30
CA LEU A 218 -7.79 5.44 6.45
C LEU A 218 -7.22 6.17 7.68
N ALA A 219 -5.91 6.05 7.92
CA ALA A 219 -5.21 6.73 9.00
C ALA A 219 -5.31 8.25 8.86
N LYS A 220 -5.07 8.79 7.67
CA LYS A 220 -5.26 10.22 7.36
C LYS A 220 -6.69 10.66 7.62
N LYS A 221 -7.68 9.91 7.10
CA LYS A 221 -9.10 10.25 7.24
C LYS A 221 -9.57 10.35 8.70
N TYR A 222 -9.04 9.50 9.57
CA TYR A 222 -9.45 9.44 10.98
C TYR A 222 -8.44 10.03 11.95
N GLY A 223 -7.36 10.64 11.46
CA GLY A 223 -6.32 11.28 12.27
C GLY A 223 -5.55 10.29 13.15
N VAL A 224 -5.37 9.04 12.71
CA VAL A 224 -4.63 8.00 13.44
C VAL A 224 -3.16 8.10 13.13
N GLU A 225 -2.34 8.49 14.11
CA GLU A 225 -0.88 8.48 13.96
C GLU A 225 -0.37 7.05 13.82
N LEU A 226 0.43 6.80 12.76
CA LEU A 226 1.06 5.50 12.54
C LEU A 226 2.53 5.55 12.94
N GLU A 227 3.03 4.44 13.48
CA GLU A 227 4.45 4.24 13.71
C GLU A 227 4.90 2.96 13.01
N VAL A 228 5.81 3.09 12.05
CA VAL A 228 6.38 1.95 11.30
C VAL A 228 7.63 1.46 11.99
N LEU A 229 7.64 0.19 12.39
CA LEU A 229 8.66 -0.42 13.24
C LEU A 229 9.14 -1.75 12.67
N SER A 230 10.36 -2.14 13.04
CA SER A 230 10.84 -3.49 12.77
C SER A 230 10.38 -4.47 13.84
N SER A 231 9.85 -5.63 13.42
CA SER A 231 9.62 -6.76 14.32
C SER A 231 10.90 -7.54 14.64
N ILE A 232 12.02 -7.19 14.01
CA ILE A 232 13.31 -7.90 14.13
C ILE A 232 14.29 -7.09 14.98
N ASN A 233 14.45 -5.81 14.62
CA ASN A 233 15.42 -4.90 15.25
C ASN A 233 14.67 -3.87 16.09
N PRO A 234 14.87 -3.83 17.42
CA PRO A 234 14.18 -2.90 18.31
C PRO A 234 14.82 -1.51 18.27
N VAL A 235 14.66 -0.81 17.15
CA VAL A 235 15.14 0.58 16.95
C VAL A 235 13.94 1.50 16.74
N PRO A 236 14.05 2.81 17.05
CA PRO A 236 12.98 3.78 16.77
C PRO A 236 12.55 3.72 15.31
N GLY A 237 11.25 3.72 15.06
CA GLY A 237 10.65 3.65 13.74
C GLY A 237 10.48 4.99 13.07
N THR A 238 9.60 5.03 12.06
CA THR A 238 9.15 6.24 11.36
C THR A 238 7.72 6.57 11.78
N ILE A 239 7.48 7.82 12.20
CA ILE A 239 6.14 8.31 12.51
C ILE A 239 5.49 8.87 11.24
N VAL A 240 4.26 8.41 10.95
CA VAL A 240 3.42 8.92 9.85
C VAL A 240 2.26 9.70 10.45
N LYS A 241 2.15 11.00 10.14
CA LYS A 241 1.19 11.93 10.73
C LYS A 241 0.79 13.05 9.77
N GLU A 242 -0.14 13.93 10.16
CA GLU A 242 -0.63 15.01 9.28
C GLU A 242 0.46 16.04 8.96
N GLU A 243 1.20 16.49 9.97
CA GLU A 243 2.23 17.52 9.82
C GLU A 243 3.55 17.06 10.43
N THR A 244 4.66 17.38 9.77
CA THR A 244 6.01 17.12 10.28
C THR A 244 6.64 18.42 10.78
N LYS A 245 7.42 18.34 11.86
CA LYS A 245 8.08 19.52 12.49
C LYS A 245 9.37 19.94 11.78
N VAL A 246 9.82 19.20 10.78
CA VAL A 246 11.13 19.40 10.16
C VAL A 246 11.00 20.23 8.90
N GLU A 247 11.17 21.56 9.03
CA GLU A 247 11.60 22.39 7.91
C GLU A 247 13.03 21.98 7.54
N GLY A 248 13.24 21.13 6.54
CA GLY A 248 14.62 20.82 6.23
C GLY A 248 14.90 19.79 5.16
N MET A 249 14.03 18.84 4.92
CA MET A 249 14.21 17.93 3.78
C MET A 249 13.23 18.29 2.68
N LEU A 250 13.76 18.93 1.63
CA LEU A 250 13.02 19.28 0.43
C LEU A 250 12.38 18.04 -0.22
N ILE A 251 13.14 16.94 -0.26
CA ILE A 251 12.74 15.63 -0.79
C ILE A 251 12.80 14.61 0.33
N LYS A 252 11.70 13.88 0.55
CA LYS A 252 11.59 12.80 1.53
C LYS A 252 12.01 11.46 0.97
N GLY A 253 11.88 11.27 -0.35
CA GLY A 253 12.30 10.00 -0.93
C GLY A 253 12.32 9.97 -2.44
N VAL A 254 13.05 8.98 -2.93
CA VAL A 254 13.11 8.59 -4.34
C VAL A 254 12.64 7.15 -4.46
N ALA A 255 11.62 6.92 -5.25
CA ALA A 255 11.05 5.59 -5.45
C ALA A 255 10.94 5.25 -6.93
N LYS A 256 10.96 3.95 -7.24
CA LYS A 256 10.69 3.45 -8.59
C LYS A 256 9.51 2.48 -8.58
N ASP A 257 8.81 2.47 -9.71
CA ASP A 257 7.76 1.50 -9.99
C ASP A 257 8.08 0.80 -11.32
N ASP A 258 8.34 -0.51 -11.24
CA ASP A 258 8.62 -1.38 -12.39
C ASP A 258 7.32 -1.99 -12.97
N ASN A 259 6.17 -1.79 -12.29
CA ASN A 259 4.85 -2.27 -12.71
C ASN A 259 4.09 -1.21 -13.48
N VAL A 260 4.69 -0.68 -14.53
CA VAL A 260 4.11 0.35 -15.38
C VAL A 260 4.22 -0.02 -16.86
N ALA A 261 3.16 0.27 -17.62
CA ALA A 261 3.16 0.24 -19.08
C ALA A 261 2.59 1.55 -19.62
N VAL A 262 3.13 2.05 -20.72
CA VAL A 262 2.65 3.23 -21.43
C VAL A 262 1.78 2.78 -22.58
N ILE A 263 0.54 3.30 -22.65
CA ILE A 263 -0.37 3.11 -23.77
C ILE A 263 -0.51 4.43 -24.52
N SER A 264 -0.37 4.39 -25.84
CA SER A 264 -0.60 5.55 -26.70
C SER A 264 -1.69 5.25 -27.71
N ILE A 265 -2.63 6.17 -27.87
CA ILE A 265 -3.70 6.15 -28.88
C ILE A 265 -3.49 7.35 -29.77
N LYS A 266 -3.14 7.13 -31.04
CA LYS A 266 -2.88 8.20 -31.99
C LYS A 266 -4.14 8.57 -32.76
N GLY A 267 -4.27 9.88 -33.09
CA GLY A 267 -5.31 10.35 -33.99
C GLY A 267 -6.74 10.30 -33.42
N VAL A 268 -6.89 10.48 -32.11
CA VAL A 268 -8.22 10.61 -31.47
C VAL A 268 -8.83 11.95 -31.87
N PRO A 269 -10.10 12.01 -32.36
CA PRO A 269 -10.76 13.28 -32.70
C PRO A 269 -10.75 14.30 -31.57
N ASP A 270 -10.39 15.55 -31.86
CA ASP A 270 -10.37 16.61 -30.86
C ASP A 270 -11.77 17.20 -30.66
N VAL A 271 -12.68 16.40 -30.16
CA VAL A 271 -14.05 16.80 -29.82
C VAL A 271 -14.38 16.43 -28.37
N PRO A 272 -15.27 17.21 -27.73
CA PRO A 272 -15.66 16.93 -26.33
C PRO A 272 -16.16 15.50 -26.13
N GLY A 273 -15.71 14.86 -25.04
CA GLY A 273 -16.16 13.54 -24.63
C GLY A 273 -15.29 12.36 -25.11
N MET A 274 -14.27 12.57 -25.95
CA MET A 274 -13.43 11.45 -26.41
C MET A 274 -12.61 10.82 -25.29
N SER A 275 -11.97 11.62 -24.43
CA SER A 275 -11.27 11.11 -23.25
C SER A 275 -12.20 10.34 -22.31
N PHE A 276 -13.45 10.83 -22.10
CA PHE A 276 -14.45 10.09 -21.32
C PHE A 276 -14.74 8.72 -21.93
N LYS A 277 -14.91 8.61 -23.25
CA LYS A 277 -15.17 7.33 -23.93
C LYS A 277 -14.02 6.36 -23.76
N VAL A 278 -12.77 6.81 -23.84
CA VAL A 278 -11.59 5.99 -23.64
C VAL A 278 -11.49 5.50 -22.21
N PHE A 279 -11.46 6.44 -21.25
CA PHE A 279 -11.20 6.09 -19.84
C PHE A 279 -12.39 5.38 -19.17
N SER A 280 -13.63 5.59 -19.61
CA SER A 280 -14.78 4.82 -19.11
C SER A 280 -14.71 3.34 -19.47
N LEU A 281 -14.12 2.96 -20.61
CA LEU A 281 -13.89 1.55 -20.96
C LEU A 281 -12.91 0.88 -20.01
N LEU A 282 -11.83 1.57 -19.66
CA LEU A 282 -10.83 1.08 -18.68
C LEU A 282 -11.43 0.96 -17.28
N ALA A 283 -12.19 1.97 -16.85
CA ALA A 283 -12.86 1.98 -15.56
C ALA A 283 -13.86 0.83 -15.38
N GLN A 284 -14.62 0.47 -16.43
CA GLN A 284 -15.53 -0.68 -16.45
C GLN A 284 -14.82 -2.01 -16.24
N ARG A 285 -13.52 -2.08 -16.52
CA ARG A 285 -12.65 -3.24 -16.29
C ARG A 285 -11.82 -3.13 -15.01
N ASN A 286 -12.09 -2.11 -14.17
CA ASN A 286 -11.33 -1.79 -12.97
C ASN A 286 -9.82 -1.59 -13.23
N ILE A 287 -9.46 -1.10 -14.43
CA ILE A 287 -8.08 -0.76 -14.78
C ILE A 287 -7.81 0.66 -14.32
N ASN A 288 -6.82 0.82 -13.45
CA ASN A 288 -6.39 2.12 -12.98
C ASN A 288 -5.49 2.82 -14.00
N VAL A 289 -5.62 4.15 -14.10
CA VAL A 289 -4.78 5.01 -14.95
C VAL A 289 -4.11 6.04 -14.07
N ASP A 290 -2.78 6.22 -14.19
CA ASP A 290 -2.03 7.15 -13.33
C ASP A 290 -1.69 8.44 -14.08
N ILE A 291 -0.73 8.41 -15.03
CA ILE A 291 -0.32 9.57 -15.81
C ILE A 291 -1.19 9.65 -17.07
N ILE A 292 -1.74 10.83 -17.37
CA ILE A 292 -2.48 11.08 -18.60
C ILE A 292 -1.87 12.32 -19.28
N LEU A 293 -1.40 12.16 -20.52
CA LEU A 293 -0.93 13.23 -21.38
C LEU A 293 -1.77 13.28 -22.65
N GLN A 294 -2.14 14.50 -23.05
CA GLN A 294 -2.81 14.76 -24.30
C GLN A 294 -1.93 15.70 -25.11
N SER A 295 -1.48 15.24 -26.28
CA SER A 295 -0.64 16.04 -27.17
C SER A 295 -1.50 17.02 -27.98
N SER A 296 -1.01 18.24 -28.18
CA SER A 296 -1.55 19.19 -29.15
C SER A 296 -0.88 19.08 -30.53
N ALA A 297 0.02 18.10 -30.70
CA ALA A 297 0.86 17.94 -31.90
C ALA A 297 0.20 17.14 -33.04
N GLY A 298 -1.10 16.83 -32.94
CA GLY A 298 -1.87 16.19 -34.02
C GLY A 298 -2.17 17.18 -35.18
N THR A 299 -2.86 16.69 -36.23
CA THR A 299 -3.52 17.54 -37.20
C THR A 299 -4.58 18.37 -36.51
N ALA A 300 -5.05 19.46 -37.14
CA ALA A 300 -5.97 20.44 -36.52
C ALA A 300 -7.21 19.84 -35.84
N ASP A 301 -7.59 18.58 -36.22
CA ASP A 301 -8.80 17.90 -35.75
C ASP A 301 -8.56 16.65 -34.91
N THR A 302 -7.31 16.32 -34.59
CA THR A 302 -6.98 15.09 -33.84
C THR A 302 -5.90 15.30 -32.78
N LYS A 303 -5.92 14.52 -31.71
CA LYS A 303 -4.94 14.50 -30.63
C LYS A 303 -4.47 13.10 -30.33
N ASP A 304 -3.25 12.98 -29.80
CA ASP A 304 -2.75 11.73 -29.26
C ASP A 304 -3.01 11.69 -27.75
N LEU A 305 -3.54 10.58 -27.28
CA LEU A 305 -3.69 10.28 -25.87
C LEU A 305 -2.59 9.29 -25.45
N VAL A 306 -1.81 9.69 -24.46
CA VAL A 306 -0.77 8.82 -23.87
C VAL A 306 -1.04 8.71 -22.38
N PHE A 307 -1.06 7.51 -21.87
CA PHE A 307 -1.31 7.28 -20.44
C PHE A 307 -0.62 6.02 -19.93
N THR A 308 -0.50 5.93 -18.60
CA THR A 308 0.10 4.76 -17.96
C THR A 308 -0.95 3.90 -17.28
N VAL A 309 -0.74 2.59 -17.32
CA VAL A 309 -1.51 1.56 -16.59
C VAL A 309 -0.53 0.62 -15.88
N PRO A 310 -0.97 -0.14 -14.86
CA PRO A 310 -0.16 -1.24 -14.34
C PRO A 310 0.23 -2.21 -15.46
N LEU A 311 1.48 -2.66 -15.47
CA LEU A 311 1.99 -3.61 -16.45
C LEU A 311 1.14 -4.91 -16.48
N THR A 312 0.65 -5.32 -15.29
CA THR A 312 -0.26 -6.47 -15.13
C THR A 312 -1.58 -6.32 -15.87
N ASP A 313 -2.04 -5.09 -16.09
CA ASP A 313 -3.32 -4.78 -16.71
C ASP A 313 -3.18 -4.38 -18.20
N ALA A 314 -1.95 -4.25 -18.68
CA ALA A 314 -1.65 -3.72 -20.02
C ALA A 314 -2.34 -4.48 -21.16
N GLU A 315 -2.35 -5.81 -21.11
CA GLU A 315 -3.00 -6.65 -22.15
C GLU A 315 -4.52 -6.50 -22.12
N SER A 316 -5.12 -6.48 -20.94
CA SER A 316 -6.56 -6.27 -20.77
C SER A 316 -6.96 -4.87 -21.24
N ALA A 317 -6.14 -3.83 -20.94
CA ALA A 317 -6.36 -2.47 -21.39
C ALA A 317 -6.33 -2.36 -22.91
N VAL A 318 -5.30 -2.90 -23.56
CA VAL A 318 -5.19 -2.90 -25.03
C VAL A 318 -6.36 -3.66 -25.66
N SER A 319 -6.70 -4.85 -25.15
CA SER A 319 -7.81 -5.64 -25.67
C SER A 319 -9.16 -4.91 -25.62
N VAL A 320 -9.48 -4.27 -24.49
CA VAL A 320 -10.75 -3.54 -24.38
C VAL A 320 -10.80 -2.31 -25.27
N LEU A 321 -9.68 -1.62 -25.46
CA LEU A 321 -9.59 -0.46 -26.33
C LEU A 321 -9.68 -0.85 -27.82
N GLU A 322 -8.97 -1.89 -28.26
CA GLU A 322 -9.03 -2.39 -29.63
C GLU A 322 -10.45 -2.84 -30.01
N ASN A 323 -11.12 -3.58 -29.12
CA ASN A 323 -12.49 -4.05 -29.31
C ASN A 323 -13.53 -2.91 -29.40
N HIS A 324 -13.18 -1.70 -28.97
CA HIS A 324 -14.08 -0.55 -28.93
C HIS A 324 -13.58 0.68 -29.69
N LYS A 325 -12.59 0.51 -30.58
CA LYS A 325 -11.98 1.60 -31.39
C LYS A 325 -13.01 2.53 -32.01
N GLY A 326 -14.08 1.98 -32.57
CA GLY A 326 -15.15 2.78 -33.20
C GLY A 326 -15.87 3.77 -32.27
N ARG A 327 -15.79 3.58 -30.93
CA ARG A 327 -16.44 4.49 -29.98
C ARG A 327 -15.72 5.82 -29.81
N PHE A 328 -14.40 5.85 -30.01
CA PHE A 328 -13.57 7.03 -29.84
C PHE A 328 -12.83 7.46 -31.12
N GLY A 329 -13.36 7.07 -32.29
CA GLY A 329 -12.89 7.58 -33.56
C GLY A 329 -11.76 6.80 -34.21
N GLY A 330 -11.40 5.63 -33.69
CA GLY A 330 -10.28 4.84 -34.22
C GLY A 330 -8.94 5.34 -33.67
N GLY A 331 -7.87 5.05 -34.35
CA GLY A 331 -6.51 5.39 -33.98
C GLY A 331 -5.65 4.18 -33.77
N ASP A 332 -4.34 4.35 -33.93
CA ASP A 332 -3.39 3.29 -33.67
C ASP A 332 -3.12 3.22 -32.16
N ILE A 333 -3.29 2.02 -31.60
CA ILE A 333 -3.00 1.76 -30.19
C ILE A 333 -1.65 1.06 -30.13
N ALA A 334 -0.71 1.67 -29.40
CA ALA A 334 0.59 1.06 -29.11
C ALA A 334 0.79 0.95 -27.60
N VAL A 335 1.50 -0.11 -27.19
CA VAL A 335 1.85 -0.34 -25.80
C VAL A 335 3.36 -0.50 -25.65
N ASP A 336 3.95 0.21 -24.69
CA ASP A 336 5.33 0.03 -24.28
C ASP A 336 5.37 -0.57 -22.88
N LYS A 337 5.98 -1.74 -22.76
CA LYS A 337 6.15 -2.51 -21.51
C LYS A 337 7.61 -2.47 -21.02
N THR A 338 8.50 -1.73 -21.71
CA THR A 338 9.94 -1.67 -21.41
C THR A 338 10.32 -0.48 -20.53
N CYS A 339 9.36 0.17 -19.94
CA CYS A 339 9.55 1.38 -19.16
C CYS A 339 9.45 1.13 -17.65
N ALA A 340 9.97 2.08 -16.88
CA ALA A 340 9.79 2.20 -15.45
C ALA A 340 9.47 3.66 -15.10
N LYS A 341 8.75 3.85 -13.99
CA LYS A 341 8.47 5.16 -13.42
C LYS A 341 9.43 5.41 -12.26
N VAL A 342 10.17 6.53 -12.29
CA VAL A 342 11.00 7.00 -11.17
C VAL A 342 10.45 8.33 -10.69
N SER A 343 10.33 8.48 -9.38
CA SER A 343 9.69 9.65 -8.79
C SER A 343 10.45 10.17 -7.59
N VAL A 344 10.48 11.49 -7.43
CA VAL A 344 10.85 12.18 -6.20
C VAL A 344 9.60 12.63 -5.48
N VAL A 345 9.59 12.50 -4.15
CA VAL A 345 8.46 12.86 -3.29
C VAL A 345 8.93 13.78 -2.17
N GLY A 346 8.20 14.86 -1.93
CA GLY A 346 8.45 15.78 -0.82
C GLY A 346 7.59 17.02 -0.88
N ALA A 347 6.95 17.39 0.22
CA ALA A 347 6.08 18.57 0.32
C ALA A 347 6.82 19.90 0.10
N GLY A 348 8.15 19.92 0.28
CA GLY A 348 8.97 21.13 0.04
C GLY A 348 9.06 21.60 -1.42
N MET A 349 8.62 20.78 -2.37
CA MET A 349 8.68 21.13 -3.80
C MET A 349 7.81 22.33 -4.19
N GLN A 350 6.69 22.56 -3.48
CA GLN A 350 5.78 23.66 -3.73
C GLN A 350 6.46 25.04 -3.57
N SER A 351 7.37 25.16 -2.62
CA SER A 351 8.01 26.44 -2.26
C SER A 351 9.44 26.58 -2.81
N HIS A 352 9.99 25.55 -3.46
CA HIS A 352 11.38 25.56 -3.91
C HIS A 352 11.48 25.36 -5.43
N PRO A 353 11.68 26.43 -6.21
CA PRO A 353 11.94 26.29 -7.65
C PRO A 353 13.27 25.55 -7.88
N GLY A 354 13.33 24.73 -8.94
CA GLY A 354 14.55 24.04 -9.34
C GLY A 354 14.59 22.54 -9.06
N VAL A 355 13.67 21.96 -8.28
CA VAL A 355 13.63 20.52 -8.02
C VAL A 355 13.58 19.69 -9.31
N ALA A 356 12.74 20.10 -10.27
CA ALA A 356 12.68 19.43 -11.57
C ALA A 356 14.01 19.53 -12.32
N SER A 357 14.66 20.71 -12.31
CA SER A 357 15.97 20.94 -12.95
C SER A 357 17.05 20.03 -12.35
N THR A 358 17.14 19.95 -11.02
CA THR A 358 18.10 19.08 -10.34
C THR A 358 17.86 17.58 -10.67
N MET A 359 16.61 17.15 -10.70
CA MET A 359 16.26 15.79 -11.09
C MET A 359 16.67 15.48 -12.53
N PHE A 360 16.38 16.40 -13.46
CA PHE A 360 16.71 16.21 -14.88
C PHE A 360 18.22 16.29 -15.13
N GLU A 361 18.92 17.17 -14.43
CA GLU A 361 20.40 17.23 -14.47
C GLU A 361 21.04 15.92 -14.00
N ALA A 362 20.55 15.34 -12.87
CA ALA A 362 21.02 14.05 -12.38
C ALA A 362 20.86 12.94 -13.42
N LEU A 363 19.71 12.90 -14.11
CA LEU A 363 19.43 11.92 -15.18
C LEU A 363 20.32 12.18 -16.41
N SER A 364 20.47 13.44 -16.83
CA SER A 364 21.30 13.83 -17.96
C SER A 364 22.77 13.44 -17.75
N ASN A 365 23.31 13.67 -16.56
CA ASN A 365 24.68 13.32 -16.20
C ASN A 365 24.93 11.80 -16.25
N GLN A 366 23.87 10.99 -16.14
CA GLN A 366 23.91 9.54 -16.31
C GLN A 366 23.56 9.09 -17.73
N ASN A 367 23.37 10.02 -18.66
CA ASN A 367 22.91 9.73 -20.03
C ASN A 367 21.61 8.90 -20.06
N ILE A 368 20.65 9.22 -19.18
CA ILE A 368 19.34 8.59 -19.10
C ILE A 368 18.31 9.50 -19.75
N ASN A 369 17.65 9.00 -20.80
CA ASN A 369 16.63 9.76 -21.52
C ASN A 369 15.26 9.69 -20.81
N ILE A 370 14.56 10.82 -20.79
CA ILE A 370 13.21 10.95 -20.22
C ILE A 370 12.20 10.82 -21.36
N ARG A 371 11.24 9.91 -21.23
CA ARG A 371 10.16 9.68 -22.21
C ARG A 371 8.90 10.48 -21.88
N MET A 372 8.55 10.56 -20.59
CA MET A 372 7.39 11.32 -20.11
C MET A 372 7.74 11.97 -18.78
N ILE A 373 7.07 13.09 -18.49
CA ILE A 373 7.19 13.82 -17.22
C ILE A 373 5.77 14.05 -16.69
N SER A 374 5.58 13.87 -15.41
CA SER A 374 4.36 14.24 -14.70
C SER A 374 4.72 14.89 -13.37
N THR A 375 4.02 15.96 -13.03
CA THR A 375 4.26 16.69 -11.78
C THR A 375 2.98 16.88 -11.00
N SER A 376 3.08 16.83 -9.68
CA SER A 376 2.06 17.27 -8.75
C SER A 376 2.68 18.22 -7.72
N GLU A 377 1.92 18.64 -6.73
CA GLU A 377 2.41 19.54 -5.67
C GLU A 377 3.55 18.93 -4.84
N ILE A 378 3.55 17.61 -4.67
CA ILE A 378 4.51 16.89 -3.80
C ILE A 378 5.27 15.79 -4.52
N LYS A 379 5.15 15.68 -5.85
CA LYS A 379 5.77 14.61 -6.63
C LYS A 379 6.18 15.08 -8.02
N ILE A 380 7.38 14.67 -8.46
CA ILE A 380 7.79 14.71 -9.87
C ILE A 380 8.11 13.30 -10.29
N SER A 381 7.47 12.83 -11.36
CA SER A 381 7.66 11.48 -11.91
C SER A 381 8.18 11.57 -13.34
N VAL A 382 9.11 10.69 -13.68
CA VAL A 382 9.59 10.48 -15.04
C VAL A 382 9.38 9.03 -15.45
N ILE A 383 9.04 8.84 -16.71
CA ILE A 383 9.06 7.53 -17.36
C ILE A 383 10.36 7.42 -18.15
N ILE A 384 11.11 6.36 -17.89
CA ILE A 384 12.42 6.08 -18.49
C ILE A 384 12.49 4.62 -18.94
N GLU A 385 13.59 4.21 -19.59
CA GLU A 385 13.87 2.80 -19.85
C GLU A 385 14.01 2.02 -18.53
N LYS A 386 13.39 0.84 -18.47
CA LYS A 386 13.41 -0.01 -17.28
C LYS A 386 14.81 -0.44 -16.86
N THR A 387 15.70 -0.66 -17.82
CA THR A 387 17.11 -1.02 -17.58
C THR A 387 17.89 0.06 -16.86
N ASP A 388 17.47 1.32 -16.95
CA ASP A 388 18.13 2.47 -16.33
C ASP A 388 17.56 2.82 -14.95
N ALA A 389 16.46 2.20 -14.53
CA ALA A 389 15.70 2.62 -13.37
C ALA A 389 16.49 2.63 -12.06
N ASP A 390 17.29 1.60 -11.76
CA ASP A 390 18.08 1.54 -10.52
C ASP A 390 19.19 2.59 -10.53
N ARG A 391 19.82 2.83 -11.69
CA ARG A 391 20.84 3.87 -11.88
C ARG A 391 20.25 5.28 -11.74
N ALA A 392 19.03 5.47 -12.25
CA ALA A 392 18.29 6.72 -12.11
C ALA A 392 17.97 7.02 -10.64
N VAL A 393 17.45 6.03 -9.89
CA VAL A 393 17.17 6.19 -8.46
C VAL A 393 18.43 6.59 -7.69
N ALA A 394 19.58 5.94 -7.95
CA ALA A 394 20.83 6.26 -7.29
C ALA A 394 21.30 7.68 -7.58
N ALA A 395 21.28 8.08 -8.85
CA ALA A 395 21.72 9.42 -9.26
C ALA A 395 20.82 10.54 -8.69
N ILE A 396 19.51 10.34 -8.72
CA ILE A 396 18.55 11.30 -8.17
C ILE A 396 18.68 11.37 -6.64
N HIS A 397 18.80 10.21 -5.96
CA HIS A 397 19.01 10.18 -4.52
C HIS A 397 20.26 10.93 -4.10
N ASP A 398 21.41 10.70 -4.77
CA ASP A 398 22.67 11.39 -4.48
C ASP A 398 22.60 12.92 -4.76
N ALA A 399 21.74 13.35 -5.67
CA ALA A 399 21.55 14.77 -5.98
C ALA A 399 20.74 15.53 -4.92
N PHE A 400 19.81 14.85 -4.22
CA PHE A 400 18.92 15.51 -3.26
C PHE A 400 19.23 15.18 -1.80
N ILE A 401 19.80 14.02 -1.52
CA ILE A 401 19.96 13.48 -0.18
C ILE A 401 21.44 13.20 0.04
N GLN A 402 22.11 14.19 0.68
CA GLN A 402 23.55 14.12 1.00
C GLN A 402 23.80 13.53 2.39
#